data_6f26eb128476af8b7107e5ea2662cc16
#
_entry.id   6f26eb128476af8b7107e5ea2662cc16
#
_cell.length_a   1.000
_cell.length_b   1.000
_cell.length_c   1.000
_cell.angle_alpha   90.00
_cell.angle_beta   90.00
_cell.angle_gamma   90.00
#
_symmetry.space_group_name_H-M   'P 1'
#
loop_
_entity.id
_entity.type
_entity.pdbx_description
1 polymer ?
#
loop_
_entity_poly.entity_id
_entity_poly.type
_entity_poly.pdbx_seq_one_letter_code
_entity_poly.pdbx_strand_id
1 'polypeptide(L)'
;MKITEIKDILKAEVLVGKDQLDSVVTGGGAADLMEDVLSAAAKGCALLTGVTTEYVMQTAKIAQVAAVVLVRGKKPPQKMVELAQQYNIPLMLTKYSLFVACGRLYMNGIRGLDGSW
;
A
#
# COMPACT_ATOMS: atom_id res chain seq x y z
N MET A 1 -9.08 -9.78 2.65
CA MET A 1 -8.78 -8.98 3.86
C MET A 1 -9.19 -7.53 3.63
N LYS A 2 -9.68 -6.86 4.63
CA LYS A 2 -10.08 -5.45 4.52
C LYS A 2 -8.91 -4.53 4.83
N ILE A 3 -8.97 -3.29 4.33
CA ILE A 3 -7.95 -2.27 4.61
C ILE A 3 -7.79 -2.04 6.11
N THR A 4 -8.90 -2.03 6.87
CA THR A 4 -8.83 -1.87 8.33
C THR A 4 -8.03 -2.98 9.01
N GLU A 5 -8.08 -4.21 8.50
CA GLU A 5 -7.28 -5.32 9.03
C GLU A 5 -5.79 -5.10 8.75
N ILE A 6 -5.45 -4.63 7.55
CA ILE A 6 -4.06 -4.28 7.21
C ILE A 6 -3.55 -3.17 8.12
N LYS A 7 -4.38 -2.13 8.32
CA LYS A 7 -4.07 -1.04 9.24
C LYS A 7 -3.73 -1.57 10.63
N ASP A 8 -4.54 -2.48 11.16
CA ASP A 8 -4.35 -3.01 12.52
C ASP A 8 -3.11 -3.91 12.61
N ILE A 9 -2.90 -4.78 11.63
CA ILE A 9 -1.72 -5.67 11.57
C ILE A 9 -0.43 -4.85 11.54
N LEU A 10 -0.40 -3.77 10.78
CA LEU A 10 0.79 -2.93 10.61
C LEU A 10 0.86 -1.78 11.60
N LYS A 11 -0.14 -1.63 12.48
CA LYS A 11 -0.25 -0.48 13.40
C LYS A 11 -0.06 0.82 12.63
N ALA A 12 -0.73 0.91 11.48
CA ALA A 12 -0.56 2.01 10.55
C ALA A 12 -1.49 3.16 10.87
N GLU A 13 -1.03 4.37 10.55
CA GLU A 13 -1.84 5.58 10.56
C GLU A 13 -2.46 5.77 9.19
N VAL A 14 -3.76 6.03 9.13
CA VAL A 14 -4.45 6.33 7.88
C VAL A 14 -4.33 7.82 7.58
N LEU A 15 -3.61 8.16 6.52
CA LEU A 15 -3.42 9.55 6.11
C LEU A 15 -4.52 10.00 5.14
N VAL A 16 -4.96 9.10 4.26
CA VAL A 16 -6.02 9.33 3.27
C VAL A 16 -6.86 8.07 3.17
N GLY A 17 -8.16 8.22 3.01
CA GLY A 17 -9.06 7.10 2.75
C GLY A 17 -9.73 6.51 3.97
N LYS A 18 -9.98 7.30 5.00
CA LYS A 18 -10.68 6.84 6.22
C LYS A 18 -12.08 6.31 5.92
N ASP A 19 -12.67 6.71 4.81
CA ASP A 19 -13.98 6.25 4.35
C ASP A 19 -13.92 4.92 3.58
N GLN A 20 -12.72 4.37 3.36
CA GLN A 20 -12.52 3.14 2.57
C GLN A 20 -11.98 1.96 3.39
N LEU A 21 -12.06 2.03 4.71
CA LEU A 21 -11.47 0.99 5.59
C LEU A 21 -12.14 -0.38 5.42
N ASP A 22 -13.34 -0.45 4.90
CA ASP A 22 -14.05 -1.69 4.64
C ASP A 22 -13.79 -2.27 3.25
N SER A 23 -13.03 -1.57 2.41
CA SER A 23 -12.68 -2.07 1.08
C SER A 23 -11.79 -3.31 1.17
N VAL A 24 -11.98 -4.22 0.23
CA VAL A 24 -11.28 -5.51 0.20
C VAL A 24 -9.93 -5.36 -0.49
N VAL A 25 -8.91 -5.99 0.09
CA VAL A 25 -7.58 -6.13 -0.47
C VAL A 25 -7.40 -7.57 -0.93
N THR A 26 -7.00 -7.77 -2.17
CA THR A 26 -6.92 -9.10 -2.78
C THR A 26 -5.55 -9.77 -2.61
N GLY A 27 -4.53 -9.00 -2.26
CA GLY A 27 -3.19 -9.52 -2.06
C GLY A 27 -2.23 -8.42 -1.67
N GLY A 28 -0.95 -8.74 -1.58
CA GLY A 28 0.09 -7.81 -1.21
C GLY A 28 1.20 -7.75 -2.26
N GLY A 29 1.80 -6.57 -2.37
CA GLY A 29 2.98 -6.37 -3.19
C GLY A 29 3.90 -5.37 -2.49
N ALA A 30 5.20 -5.54 -2.67
CA ALA A 30 6.18 -4.63 -2.09
C ALA A 30 7.26 -4.36 -3.13
N ALA A 31 7.46 -3.10 -3.46
CA ALA A 31 8.47 -2.70 -4.44
C ALA A 31 8.82 -1.23 -4.25
N ASP A 32 10.08 -0.89 -4.47
CA ASP A 32 10.55 0.48 -4.54
C ASP A 32 10.76 0.93 -6.00
N LEU A 33 10.82 -0.01 -6.94
CA LEU A 33 10.84 0.30 -8.37
C LEU A 33 9.41 0.22 -8.92
N MET A 34 8.91 1.33 -9.39
CA MET A 34 7.52 1.41 -9.86
C MET A 34 7.27 0.59 -11.14
N GLU A 35 8.29 0.36 -11.94
CA GLU A 35 8.19 -0.52 -13.10
C GLU A 35 7.79 -1.95 -12.69
N ASP A 36 8.27 -2.41 -11.54
CA ASP A 36 7.90 -3.74 -11.02
C ASP A 36 6.43 -3.80 -10.63
N VAL A 37 5.90 -2.70 -10.10
CA VAL A 37 4.47 -2.60 -9.75
C VAL A 37 3.61 -2.65 -11.02
N LEU A 38 4.03 -1.93 -12.07
CA LEU A 38 3.27 -1.87 -13.34
C LEU A 38 3.28 -3.21 -14.07
N SER A 39 4.36 -4.00 -13.94
CA SER A 39 4.46 -5.30 -14.61
C SER A 39 3.77 -6.43 -13.84
N ALA A 40 3.43 -6.23 -12.59
CA ALA A 40 2.71 -7.22 -11.78
C ALA A 40 1.19 -7.05 -11.94
N ALA A 41 0.45 -8.11 -11.61
CA ALA A 41 -1.01 -8.05 -11.56
C ALA A 41 -1.43 -7.40 -10.23
N ALA A 42 -1.20 -6.10 -10.10
CA ALA A 42 -1.30 -5.39 -8.84
C ALA A 42 -2.72 -4.89 -8.49
N LYS A 43 -3.70 -5.14 -9.35
CA LYS A 43 -5.08 -4.66 -9.13
C LYS A 43 -5.63 -5.19 -7.81
N GLY A 44 -6.09 -4.27 -6.97
CA GLY A 44 -6.68 -4.62 -5.68
C GLY A 44 -5.70 -4.95 -4.58
N CYS A 45 -4.39 -4.79 -4.81
CA CYS A 45 -3.40 -5.11 -3.78
C CYS A 45 -3.20 -4.00 -2.76
N ALA A 46 -2.61 -4.37 -1.62
CA ALA A 46 -1.93 -3.42 -0.75
C ALA A 46 -0.49 -3.31 -1.24
N LEU A 47 -0.10 -2.14 -1.71
CA LEU A 47 1.25 -1.85 -2.17
C LEU A 47 2.07 -1.26 -1.02
N LEU A 48 3.14 -1.96 -0.61
CA LEU A 48 4.07 -1.49 0.40
C LEU A 48 5.30 -0.95 -0.29
N THR A 49 5.73 0.26 0.09
CA THR A 49 6.90 0.89 -0.52
C THR A 49 7.58 1.85 0.44
N GLY A 50 8.90 1.99 0.29
CA GLY A 50 9.68 3.01 0.97
C GLY A 50 9.81 4.30 0.18
N VAL A 51 9.27 4.35 -1.04
CA VAL A 51 9.35 5.53 -1.91
C VAL A 51 8.23 6.51 -1.56
N THR A 52 8.58 7.79 -1.40
CA THR A 52 7.65 8.84 -0.99
C THR A 52 7.54 9.94 -2.03
N THR A 53 7.50 9.58 -3.31
CA THR A 53 7.36 10.52 -4.43
C THR A 53 5.96 10.45 -5.03
N GLU A 54 5.62 11.49 -5.76
CA GLU A 54 4.35 11.55 -6.50
C GLU A 54 4.18 10.38 -7.47
N TYR A 55 5.28 9.90 -8.02
CA TYR A 55 5.27 8.79 -8.97
C TYR A 55 4.61 7.54 -8.41
N VAL A 56 4.74 7.31 -7.10
CA VAL A 56 4.08 6.19 -6.42
C VAL A 56 2.56 6.27 -6.61
N MET A 57 1.99 7.45 -6.41
CA MET A 57 0.54 7.60 -6.52
C MET A 57 0.05 7.52 -7.96
N GLN A 58 0.83 8.02 -8.91
CA GLN A 58 0.52 7.88 -10.34
C GLN A 58 0.52 6.41 -10.75
N THR A 59 1.53 5.66 -10.30
CA THR A 59 1.64 4.22 -10.55
C THR A 59 0.49 3.46 -9.89
N ALA A 60 0.17 3.79 -8.65
CA ALA A 60 -0.93 3.16 -7.91
C ALA A 60 -2.26 3.32 -8.62
N LYS A 61 -2.50 4.49 -9.21
CA LYS A 61 -3.71 4.74 -9.99
C LYS A 61 -3.76 3.87 -11.24
N ILE A 62 -2.67 3.81 -12.00
CA ILE A 62 -2.59 3.01 -13.24
C ILE A 62 -2.77 1.53 -12.92
N ALA A 63 -2.08 1.03 -11.89
CA ALA A 63 -2.13 -0.37 -11.49
C ALA A 63 -3.42 -0.74 -10.74
N GLN A 64 -4.23 0.23 -10.35
CA GLN A 64 -5.49 0.04 -9.62
C GLN A 64 -5.29 -0.68 -8.28
N VAL A 65 -4.26 -0.29 -7.53
CA VAL A 65 -4.04 -0.85 -6.19
C VAL A 65 -5.16 -0.42 -5.24
N ALA A 66 -5.44 -1.23 -4.22
CA ALA A 66 -6.47 -0.93 -3.24
C ALA A 66 -5.99 0.07 -2.19
N ALA A 67 -4.71 0.06 -1.88
CA ALA A 67 -4.11 0.95 -0.88
C ALA A 67 -2.60 1.01 -1.05
N VAL A 68 -2.01 2.12 -0.61
CA VAL A 68 -0.56 2.30 -0.54
C VAL A 68 -0.16 2.40 0.92
N VAL A 69 0.84 1.63 1.34
CA VAL A 69 1.40 1.67 2.70
C VAL A 69 2.86 2.11 2.63
N LEU A 70 3.17 3.25 3.22
CA LEU A 70 4.53 3.74 3.36
C LEU A 70 5.15 3.14 4.62
N VAL A 71 6.43 2.75 4.54
CA VAL A 71 7.12 2.05 5.62
C VAL A 71 8.17 2.93 6.29
N ARG A 72 8.72 2.45 7.41
CA ARG A 72 9.79 3.07 8.19
C ARG A 72 9.44 4.45 8.74
N GLY A 73 8.18 4.77 8.91
CA GLY A 73 7.74 6.05 9.44
C GLY A 73 8.07 7.25 8.56
N LYS A 74 8.36 7.03 7.28
CA LYS A 74 8.71 8.11 6.35
C LYS A 74 7.44 8.85 5.92
N LYS A 75 7.29 10.05 6.45
CA LYS A 75 6.12 10.88 6.12
C LYS A 75 6.18 11.32 4.66
N PRO A 76 5.06 11.19 3.93
CA PRO A 76 5.01 11.66 2.55
C PRO A 76 5.00 13.18 2.46
N PRO A 77 5.54 13.75 1.38
CA PRO A 77 5.34 15.16 1.11
C PRO A 77 3.87 15.47 0.83
N GLN A 78 3.48 16.72 1.08
CA GLN A 78 2.09 17.15 0.94
C GLN A 78 1.53 16.83 -0.45
N LYS A 79 2.34 16.95 -1.48
CA LYS A 79 1.89 16.69 -2.85
C LYS A 79 1.49 15.24 -3.08
N MET A 80 2.17 14.30 -2.45
CA MET A 80 1.79 12.89 -2.50
C MET A 80 0.45 12.66 -1.81
N VAL A 81 0.22 13.28 -0.67
CA VAL A 81 -1.05 13.23 0.05
C VAL A 81 -2.18 13.79 -0.81
N GLU A 82 -1.95 14.93 -1.47
CA GLU A 82 -2.93 15.56 -2.35
C GLU A 82 -3.30 14.64 -3.53
N LEU A 83 -2.32 13.96 -4.13
CA LEU A 83 -2.59 13.02 -5.22
C LEU A 83 -3.40 11.81 -4.71
N ALA A 84 -3.07 11.29 -3.53
CA ALA A 84 -3.85 10.20 -2.95
C ALA A 84 -5.31 10.61 -2.74
N GLN A 85 -5.55 11.83 -2.28
CA GLN A 85 -6.89 12.39 -2.14
C GLN A 85 -7.58 12.54 -3.50
N GLN A 86 -6.89 13.10 -4.47
CA GLN A 86 -7.42 13.32 -5.81
C GLN A 86 -7.79 12.00 -6.49
N TYR A 87 -6.95 10.99 -6.35
CA TYR A 87 -7.16 9.67 -6.94
C TYR A 87 -8.06 8.76 -6.09
N ASN A 88 -8.42 9.22 -4.90
CA ASN A 88 -9.23 8.45 -3.96
C ASN A 88 -8.59 7.10 -3.60
N ILE A 89 -7.29 7.10 -3.38
CA ILE A 89 -6.52 5.91 -3.00
C ILE A 89 -6.13 6.02 -1.54
N PRO A 90 -6.50 5.04 -0.68
CA PRO A 90 -6.06 5.02 0.70
C PRO A 90 -4.54 5.03 0.82
N LEU A 91 -4.04 5.91 1.68
CA LEU A 91 -2.61 6.05 1.96
C LEU A 91 -2.40 5.90 3.46
N MET A 92 -1.56 4.94 3.83
CA MET A 92 -1.26 4.63 5.22
C MET A 92 0.24 4.70 5.48
N LEU A 93 0.60 4.87 6.74
CA LEU A 93 2.00 4.98 7.17
C LEU A 93 2.22 4.05 8.35
N THR A 94 3.18 3.14 8.23
CA THR A 94 3.63 2.28 9.32
C THR A 94 5.08 2.61 9.71
N LYS A 95 5.41 2.40 10.98
CA LYS A 95 6.79 2.54 11.47
C LYS A 95 7.64 1.31 11.17
N TYR A 96 7.03 0.19 10.87
CA TYR A 96 7.76 -1.04 10.54
C TYR A 96 8.59 -0.86 9.26
N SER A 97 9.72 -1.58 9.20
CA SER A 97 10.50 -1.69 7.96
C SER A 97 9.70 -2.42 6.89
N LEU A 98 10.16 -2.32 5.66
CA LEU A 98 9.52 -3.05 4.55
C LEU A 98 9.50 -4.55 4.82
N PHE A 99 10.64 -5.11 5.29
CA PHE A 99 10.74 -6.53 5.59
C PHE A 99 9.74 -6.97 6.65
N VAL A 100 9.69 -6.26 7.78
CA VAL A 100 8.80 -6.60 8.90
C VAL A 100 7.34 -6.44 8.49
N ALA A 101 7.02 -5.36 7.78
CA ALA A 101 5.64 -5.12 7.31
C ALA A 101 5.16 -6.25 6.40
N CYS A 102 5.98 -6.64 5.42
CA CYS A 102 5.67 -7.76 4.54
C CYS A 102 5.49 -9.06 5.31
N GLY A 103 6.40 -9.36 6.25
CA GLY A 103 6.33 -10.57 7.06
C GLY A 103 5.06 -10.63 7.89
N ARG A 104 4.68 -9.52 8.52
CA ARG A 104 3.46 -9.47 9.34
C ARG A 104 2.20 -9.71 8.50
N LEU A 105 2.14 -9.12 7.32
CA LEU A 105 1.00 -9.36 6.42
C LEU A 105 0.96 -10.81 5.95
N TYR A 106 2.10 -11.35 5.56
CA TYR A 106 2.18 -12.74 5.10
C TYR A 106 1.75 -13.72 6.19
N MET A 107 2.21 -13.52 7.42
CA MET A 107 1.84 -14.35 8.57
C MET A 107 0.34 -14.25 8.90
N ASN A 108 -0.32 -13.18 8.51
CA ASN A 108 -1.75 -12.98 8.73
C ASN A 108 -2.61 -13.36 7.50
N GLY A 109 -2.01 -14.00 6.50
CA GLY A 109 -2.77 -14.60 5.40
C GLY A 109 -2.74 -13.85 4.08
N ILE A 110 -2.08 -12.68 4.00
CA ILE A 110 -1.91 -11.99 2.72
C ILE A 110 -0.90 -12.76 1.88
N ARG A 111 -1.19 -12.93 0.60
CA ARG A 111 -0.32 -13.60 -0.37
C ARG A 111 0.03 -12.67 -1.51
N GLY A 112 1.13 -12.97 -2.19
CA GLY A 112 1.55 -12.21 -3.37
C GLY A 112 0.60 -12.39 -4.55
N LEU A 113 0.60 -11.40 -5.42
CA LEU A 113 -0.29 -11.38 -6.59
C LEU A 113 0.27 -12.15 -7.78
N ASP A 114 1.55 -12.48 -7.74
CA ASP A 114 2.24 -13.19 -8.82
C ASP A 114 2.03 -14.72 -8.78
N GLY A 115 1.23 -15.21 -7.82
CA GLY A 115 0.99 -16.62 -7.66
C GLY A 115 2.10 -17.39 -6.93
N SER A 116 3.17 -16.71 -6.56
CA SER A 116 4.23 -17.30 -5.74
C SER A 116 3.94 -17.02 -4.26
N TRP A 117 3.87 -18.07 -3.46
CA TRP A 117 3.61 -17.94 -2.02
C TRP A 117 4.39 -18.88 -1.13
#